data_c6c120aa223970b23632d4acef3686d4
#
_entry.id   c6c120aa223970b23632d4acef3686d4
#
_cell.length_a   1.000
_cell.length_b   1.000
_cell.length_c   1.000
_cell.angle_alpha   90.00
_cell.angle_beta   90.00
_cell.angle_gamma   90.00
#
_symmetry.space_group_name_H-M   'P 1'
#
loop_
_entity.id
_entity.type
_entity.pdbx_description
1 polymer ?
#
loop_
_entity_poly.entity_id
_entity_poly.type
_entity_poly.pdbx_seq_one_letter_code
_entity_poly.pdbx_strand_id
1 'polypeptide(L)'
;MPNEYYEKYRIEIRTNEHNHKKQSAHVHIYITGEEVGSVFLDGTLRDGDIPNRHLKKIAKIVLDNADYYQELWDEYQSSEY
;
A
#
# COMPACT_ATOMS: atom_id res chain seq x y z
N MET A 1 -2.11 -9.11 10.25
CA MET A 1 -1.64 -8.10 9.29
C MET A 1 -2.85 -7.52 8.56
N PRO A 2 -2.99 -6.19 8.52
CA PRO A 2 -4.17 -5.60 7.89
C PRO A 2 -4.15 -5.76 6.38
N ASN A 3 -5.21 -6.31 5.87
CA ASN A 3 -5.47 -6.44 4.44
C ASN A 3 -6.84 -5.84 4.16
N GLU A 4 -6.91 -5.01 3.14
CA GLU A 4 -8.16 -4.42 2.71
C GLU A 4 -8.52 -4.98 1.34
N TYR A 5 -9.75 -5.42 1.21
CA TYR A 5 -10.24 -6.02 -0.03
C TYR A 5 -11.24 -5.08 -0.70
N TYR A 6 -10.95 -4.70 -1.94
CA TYR A 6 -11.81 -3.83 -2.73
C TYR A 6 -12.01 -4.48 -4.10
N GLU A 7 -13.15 -5.10 -4.29
CA GLU A 7 -13.42 -5.87 -5.51
C GLU A 7 -12.36 -6.98 -5.66
N LYS A 8 -11.57 -6.93 -6.73
CA LYS A 8 -10.48 -7.89 -6.97
C LYS A 8 -9.14 -7.43 -6.44
N TYR A 9 -9.10 -6.24 -5.83
CA TYR A 9 -7.85 -5.66 -5.33
C TYR A 9 -7.67 -5.99 -3.86
N ARG A 10 -6.43 -6.29 -3.49
CA ARG A 10 -6.05 -6.41 -2.09
C ARG A 10 -4.91 -5.43 -1.83
N ILE A 11 -5.05 -4.65 -0.79
CA ILE A 11 -4.07 -3.63 -0.40
C ILE A 11 -3.48 -4.03 0.95
N GLU A 12 -2.17 -4.12 1.02
CA GLU A 12 -1.49 -4.63 2.20
C GLU A 12 -0.36 -3.72 2.64
N ILE A 13 -0.27 -3.46 3.95
CA ILE A 13 0.89 -2.83 4.55
C ILE A 13 1.74 -3.92 5.18
N ARG A 14 2.99 -4.04 4.73
CA ARG A 14 3.91 -5.05 5.25
C ARG A 14 4.62 -4.53 6.48
N THR A 15 4.80 -5.43 7.45
CA THR A 15 5.38 -5.09 8.74
C THR A 15 6.85 -5.47 8.87
N ASN A 16 7.36 -6.30 7.96
CA ASN A 16 8.70 -6.87 8.07
C ASN A 16 9.64 -6.46 6.96
N GLU A 17 9.40 -5.31 6.34
CA GLU A 17 10.30 -4.80 5.31
C GLU A 17 11.52 -4.16 5.95
N HIS A 18 12.69 -4.41 5.34
CA HIS A 18 13.92 -3.78 5.79
C HIS A 18 13.90 -2.29 5.45
N ASN A 19 14.52 -1.51 6.33
CA ASN A 19 14.69 -0.07 6.12
C ASN A 19 13.38 0.71 6.05
N HIS A 20 12.34 0.23 6.73
CA HIS A 20 11.06 0.93 6.82
C HIS A 20 11.22 2.41 7.14
N LYS A 21 12.11 2.71 8.09
CA LYS A 21 12.30 4.09 8.55
C LYS A 21 12.88 5.02 7.49
N LYS A 22 13.50 4.45 6.47
CA LYS A 22 14.16 5.23 5.41
C LYS A 22 13.30 5.32 4.17
N GLN A 23 12.14 4.70 4.17
CA GLN A 23 11.26 4.68 3.01
C GLN A 23 10.03 5.52 3.26
N SER A 24 9.49 6.08 2.19
CA SER A 24 8.20 6.74 2.26
C SER A 24 7.11 5.70 2.46
N ALA A 25 6.07 6.07 3.19
CA ALA A 25 4.95 5.16 3.43
C ALA A 25 4.33 4.70 2.11
N HIS A 26 4.10 3.40 2.00
CA HIS A 26 3.55 2.79 0.78
C HIS A 26 2.77 1.53 1.12
N VAL A 27 1.94 1.10 0.18
CA VAL A 27 1.14 -0.11 0.32
C VAL A 27 1.43 -1.03 -0.86
N HIS A 28 1.33 -2.34 -0.62
CA HIS A 28 1.52 -3.36 -1.65
C HIS A 28 0.18 -3.71 -2.25
N ILE A 29 0.14 -3.84 -3.57
CA ILE A 29 -1.10 -4.04 -4.32
C ILE A 29 -1.12 -5.43 -4.94
N TYR A 30 -2.23 -6.13 -4.72
CA TYR A 30 -2.49 -7.43 -5.33
C TYR A 30 -3.74 -7.32 -6.18
N ILE A 31 -3.72 -7.90 -7.36
CA ILE A 31 -4.89 -8.01 -8.22
C ILE A 31 -5.15 -9.49 -8.46
N THR A 32 -6.34 -9.94 -8.09
CA THR A 32 -6.74 -11.37 -8.19
C THR A 32 -5.70 -12.31 -7.59
N GLY A 33 -5.15 -11.92 -6.43
CA GLY A 33 -4.22 -12.75 -5.69
C GLY A 33 -2.76 -12.63 -6.07
N GLU A 34 -2.45 -11.84 -7.10
CA GLU A 34 -1.08 -11.66 -7.59
C GLU A 34 -0.54 -10.28 -7.24
N GLU A 35 0.64 -10.23 -6.62
CA GLU A 35 1.27 -8.94 -6.33
C GLU A 35 1.71 -8.28 -7.64
N VAL A 36 1.22 -7.07 -7.89
CA VAL A 36 1.51 -6.36 -9.13
C VAL A 36 2.39 -5.12 -8.92
N GLY A 37 2.54 -4.67 -7.69
CA GLY A 37 3.39 -3.53 -7.40
C GLY A 37 3.07 -2.89 -6.08
N SER A 38 3.57 -1.69 -5.89
CA SER A 38 3.30 -0.91 -4.68
C SER A 38 3.04 0.55 -5.04
N VAL A 39 2.30 1.22 -4.19
CA VAL A 39 1.81 2.57 -4.41
C VAL A 39 2.08 3.39 -3.16
N PHE A 40 2.56 4.62 -3.34
CA PHE A 40 2.70 5.57 -2.24
C PHE A 40 1.32 6.01 -1.74
N LEU A 41 1.27 6.55 -0.51
CA LEU A 41 0.00 7.00 0.06
C LEU A 41 -0.60 8.21 -0.65
N ASP A 42 0.16 8.87 -1.52
CA ASP A 42 -0.35 9.96 -2.35
C ASP A 42 -0.97 9.45 -3.66
N GLY A 43 -0.99 8.13 -3.85
CA GLY A 43 -1.61 7.53 -5.01
C GLY A 43 -0.67 7.30 -6.19
N THR A 44 0.61 7.67 -6.08
CA THR A 44 1.56 7.47 -7.18
C THR A 44 2.19 6.07 -7.12
N LEU A 45 2.47 5.51 -8.28
CA LEU A 45 3.10 4.20 -8.38
C LEU A 45 4.54 4.27 -7.87
N ARG A 46 4.87 3.37 -6.94
CA ARG A 46 6.22 3.26 -6.40
C ARG A 46 7.06 2.28 -7.20
N ASP A 47 6.55 1.09 -7.43
CA ASP A 47 7.19 0.10 -8.29
C ASP A 47 6.17 -0.89 -8.81
N GLY A 48 6.60 -1.74 -9.73
CA GLY A 48 5.75 -2.74 -10.32
C GLY A 48 5.10 -2.26 -11.61
N ASP A 49 4.17 -3.05 -12.12
CA ASP A 49 3.51 -2.77 -13.40
C ASP A 49 2.00 -2.90 -13.20
N ILE A 50 1.37 -1.78 -12.95
CA ILE A 50 -0.08 -1.73 -12.72
C ILE A 50 -0.71 -0.98 -13.89
N PRO A 51 -1.59 -1.62 -14.68
CA PRO A 51 -2.26 -0.93 -15.80
C PRO A 51 -3.00 0.31 -15.31
N ASN A 52 -2.98 1.37 -16.12
CA ASN A 52 -3.55 2.67 -15.74
C ASN A 52 -5.01 2.57 -15.28
N ARG A 53 -5.81 1.73 -15.92
CA ARG A 53 -7.22 1.58 -15.55
C ARG A 53 -7.38 1.08 -14.11
N HIS A 54 -6.47 0.21 -13.67
CA HIS A 54 -6.47 -0.28 -12.30
C HIS A 54 -5.80 0.71 -11.36
N LEU A 55 -4.73 1.33 -11.82
CA LEU A 55 -3.98 2.30 -11.01
C LEU A 55 -4.86 3.46 -10.59
N LYS A 56 -5.72 3.96 -11.46
CA LYS A 56 -6.64 5.05 -11.11
C LYS A 56 -7.58 4.66 -9.99
N LYS A 57 -8.13 3.45 -10.04
CA LYS A 57 -9.03 2.96 -8.99
C LYS A 57 -8.28 2.75 -7.68
N ILE A 58 -7.10 2.15 -7.76
CA ILE A 58 -6.26 1.90 -6.60
C ILE A 58 -5.83 3.21 -5.96
N ALA A 59 -5.40 4.17 -6.76
CA ALA A 59 -4.99 5.49 -6.26
C ALA A 59 -6.13 6.17 -5.49
N LYS A 60 -7.34 6.07 -6.01
CA LYS A 60 -8.49 6.65 -5.32
C LYS A 60 -8.75 5.98 -3.97
N ILE A 61 -8.66 4.65 -3.94
CA ILE A 61 -8.84 3.90 -2.69
C ILE A 61 -7.78 4.30 -1.68
N VAL A 62 -6.52 4.36 -2.11
CA VAL A 62 -5.40 4.71 -1.24
C VAL A 62 -5.55 6.13 -0.71
N LEU A 63 -5.91 7.08 -1.57
CA LEU A 63 -6.11 8.47 -1.16
C LEU A 63 -7.27 8.63 -0.19
N ASP A 64 -8.37 7.92 -0.43
CA ASP A 64 -9.54 7.97 0.44
C ASP A 64 -9.24 7.42 1.84
N ASN A 65 -8.24 6.55 1.96
CA ASN A 65 -7.86 5.90 3.21
C ASN A 65 -6.44 6.25 3.65
N ALA A 66 -5.87 7.33 3.11
CA ALA A 66 -4.47 7.67 3.35
C ALA A 66 -4.15 7.87 4.83
N ASP A 67 -5.04 8.52 5.57
CA ASP A 67 -4.83 8.75 7.01
C ASP A 67 -4.76 7.44 7.77
N TYR A 68 -5.63 6.50 7.42
CA TYR A 68 -5.65 5.17 8.03
C TYR A 68 -4.35 4.41 7.75
N TYR A 69 -3.90 4.41 6.49
CA TYR A 69 -2.66 3.72 6.13
C TYR A 69 -1.44 4.39 6.75
N GLN A 70 -1.43 5.71 6.83
CA GLN A 70 -0.33 6.43 7.47
C GLN A 70 -0.23 6.06 8.95
N GLU A 71 -1.36 5.98 9.62
CA GLU A 71 -1.43 5.60 11.01
C GLU A 71 -0.89 4.19 11.24
N LEU A 72 -1.27 3.24 10.37
CA LEU A 72 -0.75 1.88 10.45
C LEU A 72 0.75 1.84 10.19
N TRP A 73 1.22 2.59 9.22
CA TRP A 73 2.64 2.67 8.90
C TRP A 73 3.44 3.16 10.11
N ASP A 74 2.99 4.23 10.73
CA ASP A 74 3.65 4.81 11.89
C ASP A 74 3.66 3.84 13.07
N GLU A 75 2.56 3.14 13.27
CA GLU A 75 2.44 2.15 14.33
C GLU A 75 3.43 1.01 14.14
N TYR A 76 3.58 0.51 12.92
CA TYR A 76 4.52 -0.56 12.64
C TYR A 76 5.96 -0.11 12.81
N GLN A 77 6.28 1.12 12.43
CA GLN A 77 7.63 1.64 12.66
C GLN A 77 7.94 1.76 14.14
N SER A 78 6.97 2.18 14.92
CA SER A 78 7.14 2.30 16.39
C SER A 78 7.36 0.94 17.03
N SER A 79 6.71 -0.10 16.52
CA SER A 79 6.78 -1.43 17.12
C SER A 79 8.04 -2.21 16.74
N GLU A 80 8.88 -1.68 15.86
CA GLU A 80 10.11 -2.33 15.44
C GLU A 80 11.26 -2.16 16.44
N TYR A 81 11.00 -1.52 17.54
CA TYR A 81 12.01 -1.36 18.61
C TYR A 81 11.77 -2.35 19.72
#